data_91be006f88d6cc7ee8d231754c8414f7
#
_entry.id   91be006f88d6cc7ee8d231754c8414f7
#
_cell.length_a   1.000
_cell.length_b   1.000
_cell.length_c   1.000
_cell.angle_alpha   90.00
_cell.angle_beta   90.00
_cell.angle_gamma   90.00
#
_symmetry.space_group_name_H-M   'P 1'
#
loop_
_entity.id
_entity.type
_entity.pdbx_description
1 polymer ?
#
loop_
_entity_poly.entity_id
_entity_poly.type
_entity_poly.pdbx_seq_one_letter_code
_entity_poly.pdbx_strand_id
1 'polypeptide(L)'
;MTFEVIVADERHIKYADEICEEVFISARERGTGIARRTPEYITEKILAGKAVIAVAEDGRFAGFSYIETWGHKQFVANSGLIVAHAFRGLGLAMKIKRRIFQLSRELFPE
;
A
#
# COMPACT_ATOMS: atom_id res chain seq x y z
N MET A 1 -18.09 -6.39 7.69
CA MET A 1 -17.76 -5.30 6.76
C MET A 1 -16.94 -5.84 5.60
N THR A 2 -17.26 -5.45 4.39
CA THR A 2 -16.53 -5.90 3.21
C THR A 2 -15.50 -4.85 2.79
N PHE A 3 -14.45 -5.34 2.13
CA PHE A 3 -13.36 -4.49 1.66
C PHE A 3 -13.10 -4.78 0.19
N GLU A 4 -12.80 -3.74 -0.55
CA GLU A 4 -12.35 -3.89 -1.92
C GLU A 4 -10.82 -3.79 -1.93
N VAL A 5 -10.16 -4.84 -2.40
CA VAL A 5 -8.69 -4.89 -2.47
C VAL A 5 -8.31 -4.94 -3.95
N ILE A 6 -7.84 -3.82 -4.46
CA ILE A 6 -7.60 -3.64 -5.90
C ILE A 6 -6.32 -2.89 -6.16
N VAL A 7 -5.85 -2.94 -7.40
CA VAL A 7 -4.74 -2.08 -7.82
C VAL A 7 -5.21 -0.63 -7.76
N ALA A 8 -4.45 0.20 -7.08
CA ALA A 8 -4.79 1.61 -6.91
C ALA A 8 -4.64 2.36 -8.22
N ASP A 9 -5.51 3.35 -8.42
CA ASP A 9 -5.46 4.22 -9.59
C ASP A 9 -5.76 5.66 -9.19
N GLU A 10 -5.93 6.54 -10.18
CA GLU A 10 -6.10 7.97 -9.92
C GLU A 10 -7.25 8.29 -8.95
N ARG A 11 -8.26 7.44 -8.88
CA ARG A 11 -9.39 7.64 -7.95
C ARG A 11 -8.96 7.56 -6.49
N HIS A 12 -7.79 6.99 -6.22
CA HIS A 12 -7.30 6.74 -4.87
C HIS A 12 -6.28 7.76 -4.41
N ILE A 13 -5.95 8.75 -5.25
CA ILE A 13 -4.97 9.79 -4.88
C ILE A 13 -5.46 10.57 -3.65
N LYS A 14 -6.76 10.69 -3.49
CA LYS A 14 -7.34 11.38 -2.34
C LYS A 14 -6.96 10.76 -1.00
N TYR A 15 -6.49 9.52 -1.00
CA TYR A 15 -6.07 8.85 0.23
C TYR A 15 -4.57 9.02 0.52
N ALA A 16 -3.83 9.73 -0.33
CA ALA A 16 -2.37 9.79 -0.20
C ALA A 16 -1.93 10.36 1.16
N ASP A 17 -2.58 11.41 1.63
CA ASP A 17 -2.23 12.01 2.92
C ASP A 17 -2.49 11.03 4.06
N GLU A 18 -3.61 10.36 4.03
CA GLU A 18 -4.00 9.40 5.06
C GLU A 18 -3.04 8.20 5.06
N ILE A 19 -2.64 7.73 3.88
CA ILE A 19 -1.68 6.65 3.76
C ILE A 19 -0.36 7.04 4.40
N CYS A 20 0.12 8.24 4.13
CA CYS A 20 1.38 8.73 4.69
C CYS A 20 1.31 8.82 6.20
N GLU A 21 0.20 9.26 6.74
CA GLU A 21 0.02 9.35 8.17
C GLU A 21 0.04 7.98 8.83
N GLU A 22 -0.65 7.01 8.24
CA GLU A 22 -0.65 5.64 8.77
C GLU A 22 0.74 5.01 8.72
N VAL A 23 1.50 5.26 7.66
CA VAL A 23 2.87 4.78 7.57
C VAL A 23 3.72 5.35 8.70
N PHE A 24 3.57 6.66 8.96
CA PHE A 24 4.31 7.34 10.00
C PHE A 24 3.96 6.80 11.39
N ILE A 25 2.66 6.63 11.67
CA ILE A 25 2.20 6.09 12.95
C ILE A 25 2.72 4.68 13.17
N SER A 26 2.66 3.83 12.15
CA SER A 26 3.13 2.46 12.23
C SER A 26 4.62 2.39 12.52
N ALA A 27 5.40 3.26 11.88
CA ALA A 27 6.84 3.31 12.11
C ALA A 27 7.15 3.71 13.56
N ARG A 28 6.42 4.69 14.09
CA ARG A 28 6.59 5.12 15.48
C ARG A 28 6.29 4.00 16.47
N GLU A 29 5.20 3.26 16.20
CA GLU A 29 4.81 2.17 17.10
C GLU A 29 5.84 1.05 17.15
N ARG A 30 6.50 0.80 16.02
CA ARG A 30 7.52 -0.24 15.96
C ARG A 30 8.88 0.26 16.45
N GLY A 31 9.00 1.53 16.75
CA GLY A 31 10.27 2.10 17.19
C GLY A 31 11.33 2.15 16.10
N THR A 32 10.91 2.11 14.84
CA THR A 32 11.85 2.14 13.73
C THR A 32 12.09 3.58 13.28
N GLY A 33 13.28 3.85 12.78
CA GLY A 33 13.62 5.17 12.26
C GLY A 33 13.34 5.30 10.78
N ILE A 34 12.23 4.78 10.31
CA ILE A 34 11.90 4.78 8.90
C ILE A 34 11.64 6.20 8.41
N ALA A 35 12.20 6.53 7.26
CA ALA A 35 11.99 7.83 6.65
C ALA A 35 10.51 8.02 6.30
N ARG A 36 10.05 9.24 6.50
CA ARG A 36 8.69 9.61 6.20
C ARG A 36 8.45 9.59 4.70
N ARG A 37 7.34 9.01 4.29
CA ARG A 37 6.92 9.09 2.89
C ARG A 37 6.08 10.34 2.69
N THR A 38 6.18 10.95 1.51
CA THR A 38 5.38 12.12 1.19
C THR A 38 4.15 11.71 0.40
N PRO A 39 3.08 12.52 0.42
CA PRO A 39 1.92 12.25 -0.43
C PRO A 39 2.28 12.18 -1.91
N GLU A 40 3.26 12.98 -2.35
CA GLU A 40 3.74 12.95 -3.74
C GLU A 40 4.35 11.60 -4.09
N TYR A 41 5.12 11.03 -3.17
CA TYR A 41 5.73 9.72 -3.38
C TYR A 41 4.65 8.63 -3.53
N ILE A 42 3.65 8.66 -2.66
CA ILE A 42 2.54 7.71 -2.71
C ILE A 42 1.74 7.87 -3.99
N THR A 43 1.46 9.11 -4.38
CA THR A 43 0.74 9.42 -5.61
C THR A 43 1.49 8.87 -6.82
N GLU A 44 2.80 9.01 -6.83
CA GLU A 44 3.61 8.48 -7.93
C GLU A 44 3.46 6.97 -8.06
N LYS A 45 3.47 6.25 -6.94
CA LYS A 45 3.28 4.79 -6.96
C LYS A 45 1.89 4.41 -7.45
N ILE A 46 0.88 5.17 -7.04
CA ILE A 46 -0.50 4.94 -7.47
C ILE A 46 -0.61 5.12 -8.98
N LEU A 47 -0.09 6.22 -9.50
CA LEU A 47 -0.19 6.52 -10.93
C LEU A 47 0.64 5.58 -11.78
N ALA A 48 1.71 5.03 -11.22
CA ALA A 48 2.55 4.08 -11.92
C ALA A 48 1.93 2.68 -11.99
N GLY A 49 0.80 2.45 -11.31
CA GLY A 49 0.17 1.14 -11.29
C GLY A 49 0.91 0.13 -10.43
N LYS A 50 1.70 0.60 -9.46
CA LYS A 50 2.55 -0.24 -8.62
C LYS A 50 2.05 -0.33 -7.19
N ALA A 51 0.78 -0.06 -6.97
CA ALA A 51 0.22 -0.04 -5.62
C ALA A 51 -1.10 -0.79 -5.58
N VAL A 52 -1.38 -1.36 -4.40
CA VAL A 52 -2.65 -2.02 -4.12
C VAL A 52 -3.26 -1.29 -2.92
N ILE A 53 -4.55 -1.02 -3.00
CA ILE A 53 -5.27 -0.33 -1.94
C ILE A 53 -6.46 -1.17 -1.50
N ALA A 54 -6.76 -1.10 -0.21
CA ALA A 54 -7.97 -1.68 0.35
C ALA A 54 -8.86 -0.55 0.83
N VAL A 55 -10.10 -0.57 0.41
CA VAL A 55 -11.09 0.44 0.77
C VAL A 55 -12.29 -0.27 1.38
N ALA A 56 -12.76 0.23 2.51
CA ALA A 56 -13.95 -0.34 3.16
C ALA A 56 -15.20 0.03 2.36
N GLU A 57 -16.26 -0.73 2.56
CA GLU A 57 -17.50 -0.52 1.82
C GLU A 57 -18.09 0.87 2.00
N ASP A 58 -17.76 1.55 3.10
CA ASP A 58 -18.20 2.92 3.34
C ASP A 58 -17.26 3.99 2.78
N GLY A 59 -16.24 3.57 2.04
CA GLY A 59 -15.32 4.49 1.38
C GLY A 59 -14.11 4.87 2.20
N ARG A 60 -13.94 4.33 3.42
CA ARG A 60 -12.78 4.66 4.24
C ARG A 60 -11.55 3.89 3.79
N PHE A 61 -10.38 4.54 3.88
CA PHE A 61 -9.11 3.89 3.63
C PHE A 61 -8.88 2.77 4.65
N ALA A 62 -8.56 1.58 4.17
CA ALA A 62 -8.35 0.44 5.05
C ALA A 62 -6.95 -0.13 4.98
N GLY A 63 -6.27 -0.05 3.85
CA GLY A 63 -4.92 -0.58 3.76
C GLY A 63 -4.25 -0.26 2.43
N PHE A 64 -2.93 -0.44 2.38
CA PHE A 64 -2.14 -0.06 1.22
C PHE A 64 -0.83 -0.83 1.19
N SER A 65 -0.35 -1.10 -0.01
CA SER A 65 0.99 -1.64 -0.21
C SER A 65 1.47 -1.22 -1.59
N TYR A 66 2.78 -1.15 -1.76
CA TYR A 66 3.35 -0.77 -3.06
C TYR A 66 4.61 -1.58 -3.35
N ILE A 67 5.01 -1.55 -4.62
CA ILE A 67 6.17 -2.28 -5.12
C ILE A 67 7.31 -1.30 -5.34
N GLU A 68 8.50 -1.65 -4.87
CA GLU A 68 9.72 -0.92 -5.21
C GLU A 68 10.64 -1.85 -5.98
N THR A 69 11.40 -1.28 -6.93
CA THR A 69 12.35 -2.03 -7.72
C THR A 69 13.74 -1.43 -7.56
N TRP A 70 14.74 -2.29 -7.59
CA TRP A 70 16.13 -1.88 -7.51
C TRP A 70 16.92 -2.54 -8.62
N GLY A 71 18.09 -1.96 -8.90
CA GLY A 71 19.07 -2.61 -9.76
C GLY A 71 18.54 -2.96 -11.13
N HIS A 72 18.09 -1.97 -11.86
CA HIS A 72 17.58 -2.15 -13.22
C HIS A 72 16.38 -3.11 -13.26
N LYS A 73 15.58 -3.08 -12.24
CA LYS A 73 14.35 -3.89 -12.16
C LYS A 73 14.61 -5.38 -11.91
N GLN A 74 15.81 -5.72 -11.47
CA GLN A 74 16.13 -7.12 -11.19
C GLN A 74 15.57 -7.55 -9.82
N PHE A 75 15.37 -6.60 -8.93
CA PHE A 75 14.87 -6.89 -7.59
C PHE A 75 13.58 -6.16 -7.36
N VAL A 76 12.60 -6.87 -6.85
CA VAL A 76 11.28 -6.33 -6.55
C VAL A 76 10.98 -6.62 -5.09
N ALA A 77 10.57 -5.60 -4.36
CA ALA A 77 10.17 -5.77 -2.97
C ALA A 77 8.78 -5.20 -2.78
N ASN A 78 7.98 -5.91 -2.00
CA ASN A 78 6.67 -5.43 -1.58
C ASN A 78 6.88 -4.59 -0.34
N SER A 79 6.82 -3.28 -0.51
CA SER A 79 7.11 -2.34 0.57
C SER A 79 5.86 -1.67 1.07
N GLY A 80 5.95 -1.11 2.27
CA GLY A 80 4.92 -0.23 2.79
C GLY A 80 3.60 -0.89 3.10
N LEU A 81 3.57 -2.20 3.37
CA LEU A 81 2.31 -2.85 3.73
C LEU A 81 1.76 -2.23 5.01
N ILE A 82 0.60 -1.63 4.90
CA ILE A 82 -0.05 -0.90 5.98
C ILE A 82 -1.51 -1.31 6.05
N VAL A 83 -2.00 -1.52 7.26
CA VAL A 83 -3.43 -1.67 7.52
C VAL A 83 -3.82 -0.59 8.50
N ALA A 84 -4.85 0.18 8.17
CA ALA A 84 -5.33 1.26 9.02
C ALA A 84 -5.75 0.68 10.38
N HIS A 85 -5.46 1.42 11.44
CA HIS A 85 -5.71 0.96 12.81
C HIS A 85 -7.13 0.43 13.02
N ALA A 86 -8.11 1.12 12.46
CA ALA A 86 -9.51 0.77 12.65
C ALA A 86 -9.88 -0.61 12.07
N PHE A 87 -9.04 -1.13 11.17
CA PHE A 87 -9.34 -2.35 10.43
C PHE A 87 -8.34 -3.46 10.68
N ARG A 88 -7.49 -3.33 11.68
CA ARG A 88 -6.54 -4.39 12.03
C ARG A 88 -7.26 -5.57 12.65
N GLY A 89 -6.68 -6.75 12.46
CA GLY A 89 -7.24 -7.96 13.04
C GLY A 89 -8.34 -8.61 12.23
N LEU A 90 -8.58 -8.13 11.01
CA LEU A 90 -9.64 -8.66 10.14
C LEU A 90 -9.11 -9.50 8.97
N GLY A 91 -7.82 -9.83 9.00
CA GLY A 91 -7.21 -10.60 7.92
C GLY A 91 -6.94 -9.80 6.66
N LEU A 92 -7.07 -8.49 6.73
CA LEU A 92 -6.94 -7.63 5.56
C LEU A 92 -5.50 -7.59 5.04
N ALA A 93 -4.52 -7.63 5.94
CA ALA A 93 -3.12 -7.62 5.56
C ALA A 93 -2.79 -8.77 4.60
N MET A 94 -3.34 -9.95 4.86
CA MET A 94 -3.11 -11.11 4.02
C MET A 94 -3.72 -10.92 2.63
N LYS A 95 -4.90 -10.33 2.56
CA LYS A 95 -5.56 -10.06 1.28
C LYS A 95 -4.76 -9.06 0.44
N ILE A 96 -4.27 -8.01 1.08
CA ILE A 96 -3.43 -7.02 0.42
C ILE A 96 -2.15 -7.67 -0.06
N LYS A 97 -1.52 -8.47 0.79
CA LYS A 97 -0.27 -9.14 0.47
C LYS A 97 -0.42 -10.05 -0.74
N ARG A 98 -1.50 -10.81 -0.80
CA ARG A 98 -1.77 -11.66 -1.96
C ARG A 98 -1.92 -10.85 -3.23
N ARG A 99 -2.66 -9.75 -3.15
CA ARG A 99 -2.91 -8.94 -4.34
C ARG A 99 -1.65 -8.24 -4.83
N ILE A 100 -0.84 -7.70 -3.90
CA ILE A 100 0.39 -7.03 -4.31
C ILE A 100 1.40 -8.05 -4.87
N PHE A 101 1.43 -9.25 -4.34
CA PHE A 101 2.28 -10.31 -4.86
C PHE A 101 1.86 -10.67 -6.28
N GLN A 102 0.56 -10.80 -6.52
CA GLN A 102 0.03 -11.07 -7.84
C GLN A 102 0.39 -9.95 -8.81
N LEU A 103 0.23 -8.70 -8.38
CA LEU A 103 0.59 -7.54 -9.21
C LEU A 103 2.07 -7.55 -9.55
N SER A 104 2.91 -7.88 -8.58
CA SER A 104 4.35 -7.98 -8.78
C SER A 104 4.68 -8.98 -9.88
N ARG A 105 4.00 -10.12 -9.89
CA ARG A 105 4.22 -11.13 -10.91
C ARG A 105 3.71 -10.70 -12.28
N GLU A 106 2.65 -9.91 -12.31
CA GLU A 106 2.12 -9.39 -13.57
C GLU A 106 3.05 -8.36 -14.19
N LEU A 107 3.65 -7.50 -13.36
CA LEU A 107 4.54 -6.44 -13.82
C LEU A 107 5.96 -6.92 -14.07
N PHE A 108 6.39 -7.92 -13.31
CA PHE A 108 7.76 -8.43 -13.36
C PHE A 108 7.70 -9.96 -13.35
N PRO A 109 7.42 -10.56 -14.51
CA PRO A 109 7.11 -12.01 -14.57
C PRO A 109 8.25 -12.93 -14.16
N GLU A 110 9.44 -12.41 -13.96
CA GLU A 110 10.55 -13.26 -13.49
C GLU A 110 10.67 -13.27 -12.00
#